data_44d93c2c86970077faf51c1a418f6ae6
#
_entry.id   44d93c2c86970077faf51c1a418f6ae6
#
_cell.length_a   1.000
_cell.length_b   1.000
_cell.length_c   1.000
_cell.angle_alpha   90.00
_cell.angle_beta   90.00
_cell.angle_gamma   90.00
#
_symmetry.space_group_name_H-M   'P 1'
#
loop_
_entity.id
_entity.type
_entity.pdbx_description
1 polymer ?
#
loop_
_entity_poly.entity_id
_entity_poly.type
_entity_poly.pdbx_seq_one_letter_code
_entity_poly.pdbx_strand_id
1 'polypeptide(L)'
;MSLNPRITDWTGRVVWLIGASTGIGRATADLLHARGAKVVVSARNAAAISAFERAHAGSLGLALDATDRDAMRRAAQRIVAEFGRIDLAIYCAGYYKAMRATDFDLDEALQHERVNFVGALHMLDAVLPVLLKQQAGHLSVISSVAGYRGLPNSLAYGPTKAALINLAQTLYLDLHPLGIGCSVINPGFVETPLTAKNEFTMPALITPERAAQEMLKGWAAGRFEIHFPKRFTLWLKALRHVGDAFYFKAIRRVTGL
;
A
#
# COMPACT_ATOMS: atom_id res chain seq x y z
N MET A 1 5.34 -4.24 -22.39
CA MET A 1 4.54 -5.44 -22.10
C MET A 1 3.86 -5.29 -20.75
N SER A 2 2.64 -5.82 -20.60
CA SER A 2 1.94 -5.92 -19.31
C SER A 2 2.60 -7.05 -18.50
N LEU A 3 2.99 -6.77 -17.25
CA LEU A 3 3.58 -7.77 -16.35
C LEU A 3 2.51 -8.52 -15.55
N ASN A 4 1.33 -7.91 -15.39
CA ASN A 4 0.20 -8.48 -14.66
C ASN A 4 -1.05 -8.58 -15.56
N PRO A 5 -2.04 -9.39 -15.21
CA PRO A 5 -3.38 -9.27 -15.76
C PRO A 5 -3.89 -7.83 -15.62
N ARG A 6 -4.46 -7.28 -16.68
CA ARG A 6 -5.02 -5.92 -16.66
C ARG A 6 -6.35 -5.92 -15.92
N ILE A 7 -6.56 -4.95 -15.05
CA ILE A 7 -7.84 -4.73 -14.37
C ILE A 7 -8.45 -3.44 -14.92
N THR A 8 -9.31 -3.56 -15.91
CA THR A 8 -9.96 -2.43 -16.59
C THR A 8 -11.43 -2.29 -16.21
N ASP A 9 -12.09 -3.39 -15.85
CA ASP A 9 -13.47 -3.42 -15.39
C ASP A 9 -13.50 -3.79 -13.91
N TRP A 10 -14.17 -2.97 -13.12
CA TRP A 10 -14.33 -3.13 -11.68
C TRP A 10 -15.71 -3.64 -11.28
N THR A 11 -16.65 -3.70 -12.23
CA THR A 11 -18.04 -4.11 -11.97
C THR A 11 -18.11 -5.48 -11.30
N GLY A 12 -18.66 -5.52 -10.09
CA GLY A 12 -18.83 -6.73 -9.30
C GLY A 12 -17.55 -7.33 -8.72
N ARG A 13 -16.36 -6.78 -8.98
CA ARG A 13 -15.10 -7.27 -8.36
C ARG A 13 -15.08 -7.01 -6.88
N VAL A 14 -14.68 -7.99 -6.11
CA VAL A 14 -14.51 -7.91 -4.66
C VAL A 14 -13.11 -7.38 -4.33
N VAL A 15 -13.05 -6.18 -3.77
CA VAL A 15 -11.78 -5.50 -3.46
C VAL A 15 -11.70 -5.23 -1.96
N TRP A 16 -10.68 -5.77 -1.31
CA TRP A 16 -10.42 -5.56 0.11
C TRP A 16 -9.26 -4.59 0.34
N LEU A 17 -9.52 -3.48 1.04
CA LEU A 17 -8.52 -2.47 1.40
C LEU A 17 -8.29 -2.46 2.92
N ILE A 18 -7.08 -2.81 3.34
CA ILE A 18 -6.64 -2.79 4.73
C ILE A 18 -5.91 -1.46 4.99
N GLY A 19 -6.43 -0.61 5.89
CA GLY A 19 -5.94 0.75 6.12
C GLY A 19 -6.72 1.80 5.31
N ALA A 20 -8.04 1.66 5.21
CA ALA A 20 -8.91 2.49 4.37
C ALA A 20 -9.82 3.47 5.15
N SER A 21 -9.45 3.85 6.38
CA SER A 21 -10.21 4.87 7.12
C SER A 21 -9.98 6.30 6.62
N THR A 22 -8.78 6.56 6.05
CA THR A 22 -8.35 7.89 5.58
C THR A 22 -7.37 7.80 4.40
N GLY A 23 -6.98 8.92 3.84
CA GLY A 23 -5.88 9.05 2.87
C GLY A 23 -6.04 8.21 1.62
N ILE A 24 -4.95 7.63 1.13
CA ILE A 24 -4.91 6.87 -0.14
C ILE A 24 -5.90 5.70 -0.13
N GLY A 25 -5.93 4.93 0.98
CA GLY A 25 -6.82 3.77 1.09
C GLY A 25 -8.29 4.17 0.99
N ARG A 26 -8.71 5.23 1.67
CA ARG A 26 -10.09 5.74 1.63
C ARG A 26 -10.44 6.27 0.23
N ALA A 27 -9.64 7.14 -0.34
CA ALA A 27 -9.89 7.69 -1.68
C ALA A 27 -9.92 6.58 -2.76
N THR A 28 -9.10 5.53 -2.60
CA THR A 28 -9.12 4.39 -3.51
C THR A 28 -10.40 3.57 -3.34
N ALA A 29 -10.87 3.37 -2.11
CA ALA A 29 -12.12 2.67 -1.82
C ALA A 29 -13.33 3.41 -2.43
N ASP A 30 -13.42 4.73 -2.23
CA ASP A 30 -14.47 5.58 -2.81
C ASP A 30 -14.47 5.48 -4.34
N LEU A 31 -13.31 5.58 -4.98
CA LEU A 31 -13.19 5.52 -6.44
C LEU A 31 -13.53 4.13 -7.02
N LEU A 32 -13.13 3.05 -6.33
CA LEU A 32 -13.45 1.68 -6.75
C LEU A 32 -14.94 1.39 -6.62
N HIS A 33 -15.58 1.82 -5.53
CA HIS A 33 -17.03 1.71 -5.37
C HIS A 33 -17.76 2.46 -6.50
N ALA A 34 -17.36 3.70 -6.80
CA ALA A 34 -17.92 4.49 -7.91
C ALA A 34 -17.73 3.83 -9.29
N ARG A 35 -16.81 2.86 -9.42
CA ARG A 35 -16.59 2.04 -10.61
C ARG A 35 -17.31 0.68 -10.57
N GLY A 36 -18.22 0.47 -9.59
CA GLY A 36 -19.03 -0.74 -9.49
C GLY A 36 -18.39 -1.91 -8.76
N ALA A 37 -17.25 -1.71 -8.08
CA ALA A 37 -16.64 -2.75 -7.27
C ALA A 37 -17.44 -2.99 -5.97
N LYS A 38 -17.45 -4.23 -5.48
CA LYS A 38 -17.84 -4.59 -4.13
C LYS A 38 -16.65 -4.34 -3.20
N VAL A 39 -16.71 -3.24 -2.45
CA VAL A 39 -15.57 -2.77 -1.67
C VAL A 39 -15.66 -3.21 -0.23
N VAL A 40 -14.61 -3.80 0.28
CA VAL A 40 -14.43 -4.11 1.70
C VAL A 40 -13.36 -3.21 2.27
N VAL A 41 -13.68 -2.47 3.33
CA VAL A 41 -12.73 -1.58 4.01
C VAL A 41 -12.43 -2.06 5.41
N SER A 42 -11.14 -2.00 5.78
CA SER A 42 -10.70 -2.36 7.12
C SER A 42 -9.74 -1.33 7.69
N ALA A 43 -9.93 -0.97 8.95
CA ALA A 43 -9.01 -0.15 9.75
C ALA A 43 -9.43 -0.22 11.23
N ARG A 44 -8.58 0.33 12.12
CA ARG A 44 -8.85 0.40 13.57
C ARG A 44 -10.01 1.34 13.94
N ASN A 45 -10.20 2.41 13.17
CA ASN A 45 -11.27 3.38 13.42
C ASN A 45 -12.63 2.81 12.98
N ALA A 46 -13.31 2.12 13.91
CA ALA A 46 -14.60 1.49 13.67
C ALA A 46 -15.68 2.49 13.19
N ALA A 47 -15.67 3.71 13.73
CA ALA A 47 -16.63 4.72 13.33
C ALA A 47 -16.47 5.13 11.84
N ALA A 48 -15.23 5.34 11.39
CA ALA A 48 -14.92 5.65 9.99
C ALA A 48 -15.29 4.49 9.05
N ILE A 49 -15.01 3.24 9.48
CA ILE A 49 -15.34 2.03 8.71
C ILE A 49 -16.86 1.85 8.58
N SER A 50 -17.61 1.99 9.68
CA SER A 50 -19.08 1.92 9.64
C SER A 50 -19.70 3.07 8.85
N ALA A 51 -19.10 4.27 8.89
CA ALA A 51 -19.56 5.39 8.06
C ALA A 51 -19.36 5.12 6.57
N PHE A 52 -18.23 4.47 6.18
CA PHE A 52 -18.01 4.04 4.80
C PHE A 52 -19.09 3.07 4.34
N GLU A 53 -19.34 2.02 5.11
CA GLU A 53 -20.33 0.98 4.78
C GLU A 53 -21.73 1.56 4.59
N ARG A 54 -22.16 2.46 5.49
CA ARG A 54 -23.48 3.14 5.36
C ARG A 54 -23.57 4.04 4.14
N ALA A 55 -22.48 4.69 3.74
CA ALA A 55 -22.46 5.59 2.60
C ALA A 55 -22.33 4.90 1.24
N HIS A 56 -21.91 3.62 1.22
CA HIS A 56 -21.55 2.88 0.02
C HIS A 56 -22.31 1.55 -0.03
N ALA A 57 -23.49 1.57 -0.63
CA ALA A 57 -24.37 0.39 -0.71
C ALA A 57 -23.65 -0.83 -1.32
N GLY A 58 -23.79 -2.01 -0.69
CA GLY A 58 -23.13 -3.24 -1.12
C GLY A 58 -21.66 -3.35 -0.73
N SER A 59 -21.14 -2.39 0.05
CA SER A 59 -19.82 -2.47 0.68
C SER A 59 -19.88 -3.18 2.04
N LEU A 60 -18.73 -3.63 2.54
CA LEU A 60 -18.59 -4.26 3.85
C LEU A 60 -17.52 -3.53 4.68
N GLY A 61 -17.86 -3.16 5.90
CA GLY A 61 -16.97 -2.54 6.86
C GLY A 61 -16.50 -3.53 7.92
N LEU A 62 -15.20 -3.80 8.01
CA LEU A 62 -14.62 -4.71 8.98
C LEU A 62 -13.58 -3.98 9.84
N ALA A 63 -13.97 -3.54 11.03
CA ALA A 63 -13.05 -2.90 11.95
C ALA A 63 -12.03 -3.91 12.48
N LEU A 64 -10.74 -3.68 12.24
CA LEU A 64 -9.65 -4.53 12.73
C LEU A 64 -8.33 -3.76 12.86
N ASP A 65 -7.43 -4.28 13.69
CA ASP A 65 -6.03 -3.91 13.69
C ASP A 65 -5.25 -4.83 12.75
N ALA A 66 -4.49 -4.26 11.81
CA ALA A 66 -3.67 -5.02 10.88
C ALA A 66 -2.56 -5.84 11.57
N THR A 67 -2.23 -5.52 12.82
CA THR A 67 -1.26 -6.27 13.64
C THR A 67 -1.89 -7.48 14.33
N ASP A 68 -3.20 -7.65 14.30
CA ASP A 68 -3.93 -8.82 14.79
C ASP A 68 -4.13 -9.83 13.65
N ARG A 69 -3.33 -10.90 13.69
CA ARG A 69 -3.36 -11.99 12.71
C ARG A 69 -4.72 -12.68 12.62
N ASP A 70 -5.32 -12.96 13.77
CA ASP A 70 -6.58 -13.71 13.81
C ASP A 70 -7.76 -12.85 13.36
N ALA A 71 -7.76 -11.55 13.68
CA ALA A 71 -8.73 -10.62 13.13
C ALA A 71 -8.63 -10.54 11.59
N MET A 72 -7.41 -10.54 11.04
CA MET A 72 -7.17 -10.54 9.59
C MET A 72 -7.73 -11.80 8.92
N ARG A 73 -7.50 -12.99 9.51
CA ARG A 73 -8.04 -14.26 9.03
C ARG A 73 -9.57 -14.30 9.09
N ARG A 74 -10.17 -13.89 10.22
CA ARG A 74 -11.64 -13.80 10.36
C ARG A 74 -12.24 -12.84 9.32
N ALA A 75 -11.58 -11.72 9.04
CA ALA A 75 -12.02 -10.79 8.02
C ALA A 75 -12.03 -11.42 6.63
N ALA A 76 -10.96 -12.11 6.22
CA ALA A 76 -10.90 -12.82 4.94
C ALA A 76 -12.00 -13.90 4.82
N GLN A 77 -12.22 -14.67 5.88
CA GLN A 77 -13.30 -15.66 5.93
C GLN A 77 -14.68 -15.02 5.78
N ARG A 78 -14.90 -13.87 6.45
CA ARG A 78 -16.16 -13.11 6.33
C ARG A 78 -16.39 -12.60 4.92
N ILE A 79 -15.35 -12.08 4.26
CA ILE A 79 -15.42 -11.62 2.87
C ILE A 79 -15.80 -12.77 1.93
N VAL A 80 -15.15 -13.91 2.07
CA VAL A 80 -15.44 -15.09 1.24
C VAL A 80 -16.86 -15.63 1.52
N ALA A 81 -17.32 -15.60 2.76
CA ALA A 81 -18.70 -15.99 3.10
C ALA A 81 -19.74 -15.05 2.49
N GLU A 82 -19.46 -13.74 2.43
CA GLU A 82 -20.39 -12.73 1.91
C GLU A 82 -20.39 -12.65 0.39
N PHE A 83 -19.21 -12.66 -0.22
CA PHE A 83 -19.04 -12.38 -1.66
C PHE A 83 -18.54 -13.57 -2.48
N GLY A 84 -18.18 -14.69 -1.85
CA GLY A 84 -17.68 -15.90 -2.49
C GLY A 84 -16.22 -15.85 -2.94
N ARG A 85 -15.57 -14.66 -2.96
CA ARG A 85 -14.24 -14.47 -3.53
C ARG A 85 -13.54 -13.21 -3.04
N ILE A 86 -12.24 -13.11 -3.36
CA ILE A 86 -11.44 -11.87 -3.28
C ILE A 86 -10.74 -11.68 -4.63
N ASP A 87 -11.02 -10.58 -5.34
CA ASP A 87 -10.39 -10.29 -6.63
C ASP A 87 -9.12 -9.46 -6.48
N LEU A 88 -9.08 -8.53 -5.51
CA LEU A 88 -7.92 -7.71 -5.20
C LEU A 88 -7.86 -7.46 -3.70
N ALA A 89 -6.71 -7.75 -3.09
CA ALA A 89 -6.40 -7.32 -1.73
C ALA A 89 -5.30 -6.26 -1.74
N ILE A 90 -5.51 -5.16 -1.01
CA ILE A 90 -4.61 -4.01 -0.99
C ILE A 90 -4.20 -3.73 0.45
N TYR A 91 -2.90 -3.84 0.75
CA TYR A 91 -2.34 -3.41 2.02
C TYR A 91 -1.99 -1.93 1.97
N CYS A 92 -2.83 -1.10 2.58
CA CYS A 92 -2.68 0.36 2.66
C CYS A 92 -2.32 0.85 4.06
N ALA A 93 -2.37 -0.03 5.08
CA ALA A 93 -2.03 0.37 6.44
C ALA A 93 -0.57 0.81 6.53
N GLY A 94 -0.33 1.87 7.27
CA GLY A 94 1.00 2.42 7.43
C GLY A 94 1.13 3.23 8.70
N TYR A 95 2.34 3.22 9.23
CA TYR A 95 2.77 4.02 10.36
C TYR A 95 4.06 4.76 10.00
N TYR A 96 4.15 6.02 10.39
CA TYR A 96 5.34 6.85 10.23
C TYR A 96 5.51 7.79 11.40
N LYS A 97 6.71 7.78 11.95
CA LYS A 97 7.25 8.79 12.85
C LYS A 97 8.69 9.05 12.42
N ALA A 98 9.04 10.31 12.21
CA ALA A 98 10.39 10.69 11.85
C ALA A 98 11.38 10.18 12.89
N MET A 99 12.48 9.54 12.44
CA MET A 99 13.51 9.00 13.34
C MET A 99 14.88 9.13 12.70
N ARG A 100 15.85 9.57 13.49
CA ARG A 100 17.27 9.65 13.14
C ARG A 100 18.10 8.71 14.02
N ALA A 101 19.31 8.35 13.54
CA ALA A 101 20.22 7.52 14.34
C ALA A 101 20.68 8.22 15.63
N THR A 102 20.66 9.57 15.66
CA THR A 102 20.99 10.37 16.84
C THR A 102 19.88 10.40 17.91
N ASP A 103 18.68 9.92 17.56
CA ASP A 103 17.50 9.87 18.43
C ASP A 103 16.75 8.56 18.16
N PHE A 104 17.48 7.45 18.38
CA PHE A 104 16.95 6.10 18.09
C PHE A 104 16.05 5.63 19.22
N ASP A 105 14.84 5.23 18.88
CA ASP A 105 13.85 4.63 19.76
C ASP A 105 13.48 3.23 19.21
N LEU A 106 13.84 2.19 19.95
CA LEU A 106 13.60 0.81 19.54
C LEU A 106 12.11 0.47 19.50
N ASP A 107 11.32 0.96 20.46
CA ASP A 107 9.88 0.64 20.51
C ASP A 107 9.15 1.27 19.31
N GLU A 108 9.52 2.49 18.94
CA GLU A 108 9.03 3.16 17.74
C GLU A 108 9.50 2.44 16.45
N ALA A 109 10.73 1.96 16.41
CA ALA A 109 11.23 1.18 15.27
C ALA A 109 10.44 -0.12 15.11
N LEU A 110 10.22 -0.85 16.21
CA LEU A 110 9.40 -2.06 16.23
C LEU A 110 7.93 -1.78 15.86
N GLN A 111 7.39 -0.62 16.23
CA GLN A 111 6.04 -0.21 15.82
C GLN A 111 5.94 -0.02 14.29
N HIS A 112 6.98 0.54 13.65
CA HIS A 112 7.05 0.60 12.19
C HIS A 112 7.04 -0.80 11.56
N GLU A 113 7.85 -1.73 12.08
CA GLU A 113 7.90 -3.12 11.62
C GLU A 113 6.53 -3.80 11.76
N ARG A 114 5.93 -3.73 12.93
CA ARG A 114 4.64 -4.37 13.23
C ARG A 114 3.55 -3.91 12.26
N VAL A 115 3.40 -2.59 12.08
CA VAL A 115 2.32 -2.05 11.25
C VAL A 115 2.67 -2.16 9.77
N ASN A 116 3.87 -1.73 9.33
CA ASN A 116 4.15 -1.60 7.90
C ASN A 116 4.46 -2.94 7.24
N PHE A 117 5.13 -3.86 7.93
CA PHE A 117 5.61 -5.11 7.33
C PHE A 117 4.88 -6.34 7.88
N VAL A 118 4.88 -6.57 9.20
CA VAL A 118 4.22 -7.75 9.79
C VAL A 118 2.73 -7.76 9.48
N GLY A 119 2.05 -6.61 9.55
CA GLY A 119 0.65 -6.52 9.13
C GLY A 119 0.41 -6.91 7.67
N ALA A 120 1.34 -6.61 6.76
CA ALA A 120 1.27 -7.10 5.38
C ALA A 120 1.43 -8.63 5.30
N LEU A 121 2.30 -9.21 6.13
CA LEU A 121 2.41 -10.68 6.23
C LEU A 121 1.12 -11.32 6.77
N HIS A 122 0.42 -10.67 7.73
CA HIS A 122 -0.89 -11.13 8.19
C HIS A 122 -1.95 -11.10 7.08
N MET A 123 -1.94 -10.06 6.22
CA MET A 123 -2.79 -10.04 5.04
C MET A 123 -2.47 -11.22 4.10
N LEU A 124 -1.20 -11.50 3.83
CA LEU A 124 -0.79 -12.63 2.98
C LEU A 124 -1.24 -13.96 3.57
N ASP A 125 -1.05 -14.18 4.87
CA ASP A 125 -1.49 -15.38 5.58
C ASP A 125 -3.01 -15.62 5.45
N ALA A 126 -3.81 -14.54 5.43
CA ALA A 126 -5.25 -14.62 5.29
C ALA A 126 -5.73 -14.76 3.83
N VAL A 127 -5.04 -14.13 2.87
CA VAL A 127 -5.52 -13.97 1.49
C VAL A 127 -4.92 -14.99 0.53
N LEU A 128 -3.63 -15.37 0.68
CA LEU A 128 -2.97 -16.31 -0.23
C LEU A 128 -3.73 -17.64 -0.38
N PRO A 129 -4.22 -18.30 0.70
CA PRO A 129 -4.98 -19.53 0.54
C PRO A 129 -6.24 -19.36 -0.32
N VAL A 130 -6.88 -18.18 -0.24
CA VAL A 130 -8.08 -17.85 -1.05
C VAL A 130 -7.71 -17.70 -2.51
N LEU A 131 -6.69 -16.90 -2.83
CA LEU A 131 -6.26 -16.64 -4.21
C LEU A 131 -5.72 -17.91 -4.89
N LEU A 132 -4.94 -18.71 -4.16
CA LEU A 132 -4.40 -19.97 -4.67
C LEU A 132 -5.52 -20.97 -4.98
N LYS A 133 -6.54 -21.06 -4.12
CA LYS A 133 -7.74 -21.89 -4.39
C LYS A 133 -8.53 -21.37 -5.58
N GLN A 134 -8.64 -20.06 -5.74
CA GLN A 134 -9.32 -19.42 -6.88
C GLN A 134 -8.56 -19.55 -8.19
N GLN A 135 -7.23 -19.75 -8.14
CA GLN A 135 -6.29 -19.63 -9.27
C GLN A 135 -6.45 -18.30 -10.03
N ALA A 136 -6.83 -17.26 -9.30
CA ALA A 136 -7.07 -15.93 -9.83
C ALA A 136 -7.04 -14.90 -8.70
N GLY A 137 -6.83 -13.64 -9.07
CA GLY A 137 -6.85 -12.51 -8.17
C GLY A 137 -5.59 -11.66 -8.28
N HIS A 138 -5.47 -10.69 -7.38
CA HIS A 138 -4.36 -9.75 -7.39
C HIS A 138 -4.00 -9.30 -5.97
N LEU A 139 -2.72 -9.17 -5.68
CA LEU A 139 -2.19 -8.59 -4.45
C LEU A 139 -1.57 -7.22 -4.76
N SER A 140 -1.82 -6.24 -3.90
CA SER A 140 -1.12 -4.95 -3.97
C SER A 140 -0.65 -4.53 -2.58
N VAL A 141 0.58 -4.05 -2.47
CA VAL A 141 1.11 -3.50 -1.22
C VAL A 141 1.55 -2.05 -1.44
N ILE A 142 1.13 -1.15 -0.55
CA ILE A 142 1.58 0.24 -0.58
C ILE A 142 2.90 0.36 0.19
N SER A 143 3.98 0.48 -0.58
CA SER A 143 5.30 0.82 -0.09
C SER A 143 5.48 2.35 -0.09
N SER A 144 6.61 2.85 -0.56
CA SER A 144 6.96 4.27 -0.70
C SER A 144 8.23 4.42 -1.55
N VAL A 145 8.44 5.58 -2.11
CA VAL A 145 9.76 5.97 -2.64
C VAL A 145 10.87 5.96 -1.58
N ALA A 146 10.51 6.06 -0.29
CA ALA A 146 11.44 5.91 0.83
C ALA A 146 12.01 4.48 0.96
N GLY A 147 11.38 3.50 0.32
CA GLY A 147 11.92 2.13 0.21
C GLY A 147 12.94 1.94 -0.91
N TYR A 148 13.19 2.94 -1.76
CA TYR A 148 14.17 2.80 -2.83
C TYR A 148 15.62 2.85 -2.34
N ARG A 149 15.93 3.78 -1.47
CA ARG A 149 17.23 3.95 -0.78
C ARG A 149 17.03 4.76 0.50
N GLY A 150 18.03 4.72 1.40
CA GLY A 150 17.99 5.42 2.68
C GLY A 150 17.77 6.94 2.52
N LEU A 151 16.77 7.47 3.20
CA LEU A 151 16.46 8.89 3.25
C LEU A 151 16.57 9.41 4.69
N PRO A 152 16.86 10.72 4.89
CA PRO A 152 16.82 11.34 6.22
C PRO A 152 15.46 11.15 6.89
N ASN A 153 15.45 11.10 8.22
CA ASN A 153 14.25 10.93 9.05
C ASN A 153 13.45 9.63 8.78
N SER A 154 14.05 8.67 8.06
CA SER A 154 13.39 7.41 7.64
C SER A 154 14.08 6.18 8.21
N LEU A 155 14.80 6.29 9.34
CA LEU A 155 15.63 5.21 9.88
C LEU A 155 14.85 3.89 10.07
N ALA A 156 13.65 3.95 10.61
CA ALA A 156 12.78 2.78 10.77
C ALA A 156 11.81 2.61 9.57
N TYR A 157 11.23 3.71 9.07
CA TYR A 157 10.24 3.66 7.99
C TYR A 157 10.80 3.12 6.67
N GLY A 158 11.96 3.67 6.24
CA GLY A 158 12.58 3.28 4.96
C GLY A 158 12.81 1.78 4.84
N PRO A 159 13.47 1.11 5.81
CA PRO A 159 13.66 -0.34 5.80
C PRO A 159 12.36 -1.13 5.66
N THR A 160 11.28 -0.77 6.38
CA THR A 160 9.98 -1.47 6.24
C THR A 160 9.40 -1.34 4.83
N LYS A 161 9.58 -0.18 4.20
CA LYS A 161 9.11 0.03 2.82
C LYS A 161 10.00 -0.65 1.79
N ALA A 162 11.30 -0.76 2.03
CA ALA A 162 12.22 -1.57 1.21
C ALA A 162 11.86 -3.06 1.30
N ALA A 163 11.55 -3.56 2.51
CA ALA A 163 11.09 -4.93 2.72
C ALA A 163 9.82 -5.25 1.91
N LEU A 164 8.82 -4.32 1.87
CA LEU A 164 7.61 -4.49 1.06
C LEU A 164 7.91 -4.52 -0.45
N ILE A 165 8.89 -3.75 -0.94
CA ILE A 165 9.30 -3.80 -2.36
C ILE A 165 9.90 -5.17 -2.67
N ASN A 166 10.81 -5.67 -1.85
CA ASN A 166 11.43 -6.99 -2.04
C ASN A 166 10.39 -8.10 -1.94
N LEU A 167 9.53 -8.07 -0.92
CA LEU A 167 8.43 -9.03 -0.75
C LEU A 167 7.53 -9.10 -1.99
N ALA A 168 7.14 -7.94 -2.53
CA ALA A 168 6.30 -7.90 -3.73
C ALA A 168 7.00 -8.50 -4.96
N GLN A 169 8.32 -8.30 -5.10
CA GLN A 169 9.11 -8.91 -6.19
C GLN A 169 9.10 -10.43 -6.10
N THR A 170 9.32 -10.98 -4.89
CA THR A 170 9.28 -12.43 -4.66
C THR A 170 7.88 -12.98 -4.90
N LEU A 171 6.84 -12.33 -4.36
CA LEU A 171 5.44 -12.71 -4.59
C LEU A 171 5.09 -12.72 -6.10
N TYR A 172 5.58 -11.75 -6.85
CA TYR A 172 5.37 -11.72 -8.30
C TYR A 172 5.96 -12.94 -9.00
N LEU A 173 7.20 -13.32 -8.64
CA LEU A 173 7.87 -14.49 -9.23
C LEU A 173 7.12 -15.80 -8.94
N ASP A 174 6.58 -15.94 -7.73
CA ASP A 174 5.87 -17.15 -7.30
C ASP A 174 4.43 -17.22 -7.86
N LEU A 175 3.75 -16.07 -7.93
CA LEU A 175 2.31 -16.02 -8.24
C LEU A 175 1.99 -15.81 -9.72
N HIS A 176 2.89 -15.16 -10.46
CA HIS A 176 2.67 -14.89 -11.89
C HIS A 176 2.46 -16.16 -12.73
N PRO A 177 3.21 -17.27 -12.54
CA PRO A 177 2.96 -18.52 -13.25
C PRO A 177 1.60 -19.14 -12.94
N LEU A 178 0.98 -18.74 -11.81
CA LEU A 178 -0.34 -19.22 -11.38
C LEU A 178 -1.49 -18.30 -11.82
N GLY A 179 -1.20 -17.30 -12.65
CA GLY A 179 -2.21 -16.33 -13.11
C GLY A 179 -2.66 -15.31 -12.07
N ILE A 180 -1.99 -15.25 -10.91
CA ILE A 180 -2.29 -14.30 -9.84
C ILE A 180 -1.38 -13.08 -9.98
N GLY A 181 -1.98 -11.89 -10.06
CA GLY A 181 -1.25 -10.63 -10.20
C GLY A 181 -0.63 -10.16 -8.86
N CYS A 182 0.47 -9.43 -8.96
CA CYS A 182 1.09 -8.76 -7.81
C CYS A 182 1.61 -7.38 -8.22
N SER A 183 1.27 -6.34 -7.44
CA SER A 183 1.78 -4.98 -7.66
C SER A 183 2.34 -4.37 -6.38
N VAL A 184 3.45 -3.66 -6.50
CA VAL A 184 3.93 -2.73 -5.47
C VAL A 184 3.59 -1.30 -5.87
N ILE A 185 3.07 -0.53 -4.91
CA ILE A 185 2.71 0.87 -5.11
C ILE A 185 3.72 1.71 -4.33
N ASN A 186 4.42 2.61 -5.03
CA ASN A 186 5.46 3.47 -4.46
C ASN A 186 5.05 4.96 -4.60
N PRO A 187 4.23 5.48 -3.67
CA PRO A 187 3.89 6.89 -3.64
C PRO A 187 5.13 7.75 -3.29
N GLY A 188 5.17 8.95 -3.88
CA GLY A 188 5.87 10.07 -3.29
C GLY A 188 5.03 10.71 -2.19
N PHE A 189 5.02 12.05 -2.11
CA PHE A 189 4.22 12.75 -1.11
C PHE A 189 2.75 12.85 -1.53
N VAL A 190 1.88 12.37 -0.64
CA VAL A 190 0.42 12.44 -0.78
C VAL A 190 -0.14 13.09 0.49
N GLU A 191 -1.05 14.02 0.33
CA GLU A 191 -1.70 14.74 1.41
C GLU A 191 -2.59 13.81 2.25
N THR A 192 -2.06 13.37 3.40
CA THR A 192 -2.71 12.40 4.28
C THR A 192 -2.39 12.72 5.74
N PRO A 193 -3.13 12.19 6.72
CA PRO A 193 -2.76 12.33 8.13
C PRO A 193 -1.34 11.80 8.44
N LEU A 194 -0.82 10.88 7.65
CA LEU A 194 0.54 10.34 7.81
C LEU A 194 1.60 11.39 7.46
N THR A 195 1.37 12.17 6.42
CA THR A 195 2.31 13.19 5.92
C THR A 195 2.08 14.57 6.52
N ALA A 196 0.94 14.81 7.17
CA ALA A 196 0.61 16.09 7.80
C ALA A 196 1.58 16.49 8.93
N LYS A 197 2.34 15.53 9.46
CA LYS A 197 3.37 15.75 10.50
C LYS A 197 4.75 16.13 9.95
N ASN A 198 4.91 16.21 8.64
CA ASN A 198 6.17 16.60 8.03
C ASN A 198 6.37 18.13 8.15
N GLU A 199 7.50 18.55 8.72
CA GLU A 199 7.85 19.95 8.94
C GLU A 199 8.66 20.57 7.77
N PHE A 200 8.74 19.86 6.64
CA PHE A 200 9.48 20.31 5.45
C PHE A 200 8.55 20.42 4.24
N THR A 201 8.96 21.25 3.29
CA THR A 201 8.23 21.37 2.01
C THR A 201 8.29 20.05 1.25
N MET A 202 7.14 19.41 1.06
CA MET A 202 7.01 18.14 0.36
C MET A 202 7.00 18.35 -1.16
N PRO A 203 8.05 17.90 -1.89
CA PRO A 203 8.10 18.12 -3.33
C PRO A 203 7.03 17.31 -4.05
N ALA A 204 6.36 17.97 -5.00
CA ALA A 204 5.35 17.34 -5.85
C ALA A 204 4.19 16.68 -5.09
N LEU A 205 3.76 17.26 -3.97
CA LEU A 205 2.60 16.81 -3.19
C LEU A 205 1.37 16.68 -4.10
N ILE A 206 0.62 15.58 -3.93
CA ILE A 206 -0.63 15.31 -4.63
C ILE A 206 -1.73 14.93 -3.63
N THR A 207 -3.00 15.03 -4.07
CA THR A 207 -4.14 14.61 -3.24
C THR A 207 -4.30 13.08 -3.21
N PRO A 208 -5.02 12.53 -2.21
CA PRO A 208 -5.37 11.11 -2.16
C PRO A 208 -6.17 10.63 -3.37
N GLU A 209 -7.08 11.46 -3.89
CA GLU A 209 -7.91 11.16 -5.07
C GLU A 209 -7.04 11.02 -6.31
N ARG A 210 -6.03 11.90 -6.47
CA ARG A 210 -5.08 11.79 -7.56
C ARG A 210 -4.23 10.52 -7.43
N ALA A 211 -3.81 10.16 -6.22
CA ALA A 211 -3.09 8.91 -5.96
C ALA A 211 -3.97 7.69 -6.34
N ALA A 212 -5.24 7.67 -5.93
CA ALA A 212 -6.19 6.61 -6.30
C ALA A 212 -6.34 6.47 -7.83
N GLN A 213 -6.46 7.58 -8.56
CA GLN A 213 -6.52 7.57 -10.02
C GLN A 213 -5.26 6.95 -10.66
N GLU A 214 -4.07 7.28 -10.14
CA GLU A 214 -2.81 6.71 -10.64
C GLU A 214 -2.70 5.20 -10.34
N MET A 215 -3.24 4.75 -9.19
CA MET A 215 -3.33 3.32 -8.87
C MET A 215 -4.21 2.58 -9.86
N LEU A 216 -5.43 3.07 -10.14
CA LEU A 216 -6.34 2.46 -11.12
C LEU A 216 -5.71 2.40 -12.52
N LYS A 217 -5.05 3.47 -12.97
CA LYS A 217 -4.30 3.49 -14.25
C LYS A 217 -3.18 2.44 -14.27
N GLY A 218 -2.52 2.24 -13.14
CA GLY A 218 -1.46 1.25 -13.01
C GLY A 218 -1.99 -0.18 -13.16
N TRP A 219 -3.08 -0.53 -12.49
CA TRP A 219 -3.73 -1.82 -12.62
C TRP A 219 -4.33 -2.04 -14.02
N ALA A 220 -4.94 -1.01 -14.61
CA ALA A 220 -5.46 -1.08 -16.00
C ALA A 220 -4.34 -1.31 -17.03
N ALA A 221 -3.14 -0.82 -16.76
CA ALA A 221 -1.97 -1.07 -17.60
C ALA A 221 -1.23 -2.38 -17.26
N GLY A 222 -1.67 -3.13 -16.24
CA GLY A 222 -1.03 -4.36 -15.77
C GLY A 222 0.40 -4.14 -15.26
N ARG A 223 0.65 -3.04 -14.56
CA ARG A 223 2.00 -2.72 -14.04
C ARG A 223 2.30 -3.47 -12.77
N PHE A 224 3.53 -3.99 -12.67
CA PHE A 224 4.05 -4.51 -11.41
C PHE A 224 4.33 -3.37 -10.43
N GLU A 225 5.08 -2.34 -10.87
CA GLU A 225 5.34 -1.17 -10.05
C GLU A 225 4.49 0.03 -10.49
N ILE A 226 3.67 0.53 -9.56
CA ILE A 226 2.83 1.72 -9.71
C ILE A 226 3.43 2.81 -8.84
N HIS A 227 3.98 3.86 -9.45
CA HIS A 227 4.62 4.96 -8.71
C HIS A 227 4.16 6.32 -9.21
N PHE A 228 4.00 7.26 -8.32
CA PHE A 228 3.48 8.60 -8.63
C PHE A 228 3.89 9.62 -7.54
N PRO A 229 3.91 10.94 -7.87
CA PRO A 229 3.85 11.52 -9.21
C PRO A 229 5.14 11.27 -10.00
N LYS A 230 5.04 10.97 -11.29
CA LYS A 230 6.16 10.54 -12.14
C LYS A 230 7.35 11.51 -12.11
N ARG A 231 7.09 12.83 -12.16
CA ARG A 231 8.15 13.87 -12.13
C ARG A 231 9.07 13.78 -10.92
N PHE A 232 8.59 13.29 -9.79
CA PHE A 232 9.37 13.13 -8.56
C PHE A 232 9.94 11.70 -8.45
N THR A 233 9.09 10.70 -8.66
CA THR A 233 9.47 9.31 -8.42
C THR A 233 10.47 8.77 -9.45
N LEU A 234 10.46 9.26 -10.70
CA LEU A 234 11.46 8.88 -11.71
C LEU A 234 12.86 9.35 -11.32
N TRP A 235 12.98 10.53 -10.73
CA TRP A 235 14.24 11.06 -10.24
C TRP A 235 14.83 10.18 -9.12
N LEU A 236 14.01 9.82 -8.15
CA LEU A 236 14.42 8.91 -7.07
C LEU A 236 14.76 7.51 -7.59
N LYS A 237 14.04 7.02 -8.63
CA LYS A 237 14.38 5.75 -9.29
C LYS A 237 15.74 5.82 -9.98
N ALA A 238 16.06 6.89 -10.67
CA ALA A 238 17.37 7.09 -11.28
C ALA A 238 18.48 7.09 -10.23
N LEU A 239 18.25 7.72 -9.07
CA LEU A 239 19.21 7.72 -7.95
C LEU A 239 19.47 6.32 -7.34
N ARG A 240 18.62 5.30 -7.59
CA ARG A 240 18.92 3.92 -7.17
C ARG A 240 20.15 3.34 -7.85
N HIS A 241 20.45 3.80 -9.05
CA HIS A 241 21.47 3.21 -9.92
C HIS A 241 22.81 3.97 -9.85
N VAL A 242 22.89 5.08 -9.12
CA VAL A 242 24.15 5.80 -8.93
C VAL A 242 24.95 5.25 -7.75
N GLY A 243 26.27 5.36 -7.79
CA GLY A 243 27.15 4.94 -6.70
C GLY A 243 26.88 5.70 -5.40
N ASP A 244 27.21 5.09 -4.25
CA ASP A 244 26.90 5.59 -2.90
C ASP A 244 27.47 6.99 -2.63
N ALA A 245 28.71 7.24 -3.03
CA ALA A 245 29.34 8.55 -2.82
C ALA A 245 28.54 9.69 -3.49
N PHE A 246 28.07 9.47 -4.71
CA PHE A 246 27.26 10.45 -5.42
C PHE A 246 25.88 10.59 -4.78
N TYR A 247 25.24 9.45 -4.45
CA TYR A 247 23.94 9.43 -3.81
C TYR A 247 23.93 10.23 -2.50
N PHE A 248 24.85 9.91 -1.58
CA PHE A 248 24.91 10.60 -0.29
C PHE A 248 25.20 12.08 -0.42
N LYS A 249 26.09 12.47 -1.35
CA LYS A 249 26.36 13.89 -1.62
C LYS A 249 25.12 14.61 -2.16
N ALA A 250 24.37 13.98 -3.08
CA ALA A 250 23.15 14.55 -3.65
C ALA A 250 22.05 14.70 -2.59
N ILE A 251 21.80 13.66 -1.79
CA ILE A 251 20.77 13.69 -0.73
C ILE A 251 21.12 14.75 0.32
N ARG A 252 22.36 14.78 0.83
CA ARG A 252 22.80 15.80 1.81
C ARG A 252 22.58 17.22 1.29
N ARG A 253 22.93 17.47 0.03
CA ARG A 253 22.75 18.80 -0.59
C ARG A 253 21.28 19.21 -0.69
N VAL A 254 20.39 18.26 -1.07
CA VAL A 254 18.96 18.55 -1.26
C VAL A 254 18.22 18.67 0.08
N THR A 255 18.67 17.96 1.10
CA THR A 255 18.02 17.94 2.43
C THR A 255 18.66 18.87 3.46
N GLY A 256 19.75 19.54 3.12
CA GLY A 256 20.45 20.47 4.02
C GLY A 256 21.24 19.78 5.16
N LEU A 257 21.63 18.51 4.99
CA LEU A 257 22.42 17.73 5.96
C LEU A 257 23.91 17.78 5.68
#